data_fe40286ccb4acd090b4cb707dc4e9e5c
#
_entry.id   fe40286ccb4acd090b4cb707dc4e9e5c
#
_cell.length_a   1.000
_cell.length_b   1.000
_cell.length_c   1.000
_cell.angle_alpha   90.00
_cell.angle_beta   90.00
_cell.angle_gamma   90.00
#
_symmetry.space_group_name_H-M   'P 1'
#
loop_
_entity.id
_entity.type
_entity.pdbx_description
1 polymer ?
#
loop_
_entity_poly.entity_id
_entity_poly.type
_entity_poly.pdbx_seq_one_letter_code
_entity_poly.pdbx_strand_id
1 'polypeptide(L)'
;MDVPPAPGLFVTGTDTDAGKTVVAATIVGRLAGEGLRPGVYKPAASGGDGDARTLWEAAGRPLDLASVCPQSFRTPIAPHHAAREEGRRLDEALLVAGLDPWRAACDVIVVEGAGGLFSPLSERLLNVDLALRFGFPVVIVDGGRLGCVGRVLATVTAARARGLVTAAVVISQVTADDARTADDPTAPRRIAADGVDELRRRLADLPVALLPHRGAETLPALDWMALASRRPSPRP
;
A
#
# COMPACT_ATOMS: atom_id res chain seq x y z
N MET A 1 -15.05 -15.30 24.48
CA MET A 1 -15.09 -15.54 23.00
C MET A 1 -13.96 -14.71 22.42
N ASP A 2 -12.95 -15.36 21.85
CA ASP A 2 -11.87 -14.64 21.17
C ASP A 2 -12.45 -13.93 19.94
N VAL A 3 -12.46 -12.61 19.96
CA VAL A 3 -12.83 -11.82 18.78
C VAL A 3 -11.73 -12.08 17.75
N PRO A 4 -12.07 -12.54 16.53
CA PRO A 4 -11.06 -12.74 15.51
C PRO A 4 -10.33 -11.41 15.23
N PRO A 5 -9.03 -11.43 14.99
CA PRO A 5 -8.29 -10.21 14.72
C PRO A 5 -8.86 -9.49 13.50
N ALA A 6 -8.93 -8.15 13.58
CA ALA A 6 -9.45 -7.31 12.50
C ALA A 6 -8.79 -7.69 11.16
N PRO A 7 -9.58 -7.84 10.08
CA PRO A 7 -9.04 -8.04 8.74
C PRO A 7 -8.19 -6.84 8.31
N GLY A 8 -7.36 -7.01 7.27
CA GLY A 8 -6.55 -5.89 6.83
C GLY A 8 -6.02 -6.04 5.42
N LEU A 9 -5.44 -4.97 4.91
CA LEU A 9 -4.77 -4.88 3.63
C LEU A 9 -3.33 -4.40 3.84
N PHE A 10 -2.41 -4.94 3.07
CA PHE A 10 -1.03 -4.45 3.02
C PHE A 10 -0.78 -3.76 1.67
N VAL A 11 -0.69 -2.43 1.68
CA VAL A 11 -0.44 -1.63 0.48
C VAL A 11 1.06 -1.56 0.23
N THR A 12 1.49 -2.06 -0.91
CA THR A 12 2.90 -2.05 -1.34
C THR A 12 3.04 -1.48 -2.75
N GLY A 13 4.22 -0.98 -3.09
CA GLY A 13 4.50 -0.50 -4.44
C GLY A 13 5.23 -1.52 -5.30
N THR A 14 5.24 -1.29 -6.61
CA THR A 14 6.25 -1.88 -7.50
C THR A 14 7.59 -1.18 -7.30
N ASP A 15 7.56 0.08 -6.79
CA ASP A 15 8.74 0.91 -6.55
C ASP A 15 8.42 2.01 -5.50
N THR A 16 9.44 2.83 -5.17
CA THR A 16 9.26 4.11 -4.49
C THR A 16 8.45 5.05 -5.39
N ASP A 17 7.73 6.02 -4.80
CA ASP A 17 6.90 7.01 -5.51
C ASP A 17 5.84 6.43 -6.46
N ALA A 18 5.41 5.19 -6.20
CA ALA A 18 4.34 4.54 -6.93
C ALA A 18 2.93 5.08 -6.59
N GLY A 19 2.80 6.01 -5.63
CA GLY A 19 1.53 6.58 -5.19
C GLY A 19 0.83 5.77 -4.08
N LYS A 20 1.58 4.95 -3.33
CA LYS A 20 1.05 4.09 -2.25
C LYS A 20 0.20 4.86 -1.25
N THR A 21 0.71 5.98 -0.75
CA THR A 21 0.04 6.78 0.29
C THR A 21 -1.30 7.32 -0.18
N VAL A 22 -1.37 7.82 -1.43
CA VAL A 22 -2.63 8.30 -2.02
C VAL A 22 -3.63 7.14 -2.16
N VAL A 23 -3.19 5.97 -2.64
CA VAL A 23 -4.04 4.79 -2.77
C VAL A 23 -4.51 4.31 -1.39
N ALA A 24 -3.61 4.19 -0.42
CA ALA A 24 -3.95 3.75 0.93
C ALA A 24 -4.93 4.72 1.60
N ALA A 25 -4.69 6.03 1.52
CA ALA A 25 -5.61 7.05 2.04
C ALA A 25 -6.98 7.01 1.35
N THR A 26 -7.03 6.77 0.03
CA THR A 26 -8.28 6.62 -0.71
C THR A 26 -9.05 5.38 -0.24
N ILE A 27 -8.38 4.24 -0.05
CA ILE A 27 -9.00 3.02 0.49
C ILE A 27 -9.56 3.28 1.89
N VAL A 28 -8.77 3.91 2.75
CA VAL A 28 -9.17 4.28 4.13
C VAL A 28 -10.40 5.19 4.12
N GLY A 29 -10.41 6.23 3.29
CA GLY A 29 -11.54 7.14 3.16
C GLY A 29 -12.82 6.43 2.67
N ARG A 30 -12.70 5.44 1.77
CA ARG A 30 -13.84 4.61 1.32
C ARG A 30 -14.39 3.76 2.45
N LEU A 31 -13.53 3.07 3.18
CA LEU A 31 -13.94 2.25 4.33
C LEU A 31 -14.62 3.11 5.41
N ALA A 32 -14.08 4.29 5.70
CA ALA A 32 -14.71 5.23 6.62
C ALA A 32 -16.07 5.74 6.12
N GLY A 33 -16.18 6.02 4.81
CA GLY A 33 -17.44 6.43 4.17
C GLY A 33 -18.53 5.34 4.19
N GLU A 34 -18.15 4.07 4.32
CA GLU A 34 -19.03 2.91 4.51
C GLU A 34 -19.42 2.70 5.98
N GLY A 35 -19.01 3.60 6.89
CA GLY A 35 -19.32 3.55 8.32
C GLY A 35 -18.40 2.65 9.14
N LEU A 36 -17.31 2.14 8.56
CA LEU A 36 -16.30 1.36 9.26
C LEU A 36 -15.31 2.26 10.01
N ARG A 37 -14.63 1.70 11.02
CA ARG A 37 -13.53 2.36 11.74
C ARG A 37 -12.20 1.82 11.21
N PRO A 38 -11.58 2.43 10.17
CA PRO A 38 -10.32 1.95 9.65
C PRO A 38 -9.16 2.31 10.59
N GLY A 39 -8.30 1.34 10.87
CA GLY A 39 -6.98 1.54 11.44
C GLY A 39 -5.95 1.75 10.34
N VAL A 40 -4.92 2.53 10.61
CA VAL A 40 -3.84 2.83 9.67
C VAL A 40 -2.48 2.60 10.31
N TYR A 41 -1.58 1.90 9.63
CA TYR A 41 -0.28 1.59 10.17
C TYR A 41 0.80 1.71 9.09
N LYS A 42 1.83 2.48 9.37
CA LYS A 42 3.04 2.64 8.56
C LYS A 42 4.25 2.23 9.42
N PRO A 43 4.70 0.98 9.37
CA PRO A 43 5.69 0.41 10.29
C PRO A 43 6.97 1.23 10.41
N ALA A 44 7.43 1.78 9.30
CA ALA A 44 8.56 2.69 9.23
C ALA A 44 8.36 3.70 8.08
N ALA A 45 8.85 4.91 8.26
CA ALA A 45 8.91 5.94 7.23
C ALA A 45 10.30 6.55 7.15
N SER A 46 10.69 6.99 5.96
CA SER A 46 11.87 7.81 5.70
C SER A 46 11.48 9.00 4.81
N GLY A 47 12.16 10.13 4.96
CA GLY A 47 11.75 11.40 4.33
C GLY A 47 10.71 12.18 5.15
N GLY A 48 10.53 11.84 6.44
CA GLY A 48 9.60 12.50 7.35
C GLY A 48 8.32 11.72 7.62
N ASP A 49 7.33 12.40 8.21
CA ASP A 49 6.05 11.81 8.67
C ASP A 49 4.85 12.13 7.76
N GLY A 50 5.09 12.72 6.60
CA GLY A 50 4.03 13.18 5.68
C GLY A 50 3.05 12.08 5.29
N ASP A 51 3.55 10.90 4.94
CA ASP A 51 2.72 9.74 4.60
C ASP A 51 1.85 9.30 5.79
N ALA A 52 2.47 9.18 6.98
CA ALA A 52 1.76 8.79 8.20
C ALA A 52 0.64 9.78 8.55
N ARG A 53 0.91 11.07 8.40
CA ARG A 53 -0.07 12.14 8.62
C ARG A 53 -1.23 12.06 7.65
N THR A 54 -0.95 11.83 6.36
CA THR A 54 -1.98 11.65 5.33
C THR A 54 -2.89 10.46 5.66
N LEU A 55 -2.34 9.33 6.06
CA LEU A 55 -3.11 8.15 6.47
C LEU A 55 -3.94 8.42 7.72
N TRP A 56 -3.34 9.05 8.72
CA TRP A 56 -4.01 9.38 9.99
C TRP A 56 -5.22 10.30 9.78
N GLU A 57 -5.05 11.33 8.94
CA GLU A 57 -6.14 12.25 8.58
C GLU A 57 -7.25 11.55 7.80
N ALA A 58 -6.91 10.72 6.82
CA ALA A 58 -7.87 9.93 6.05
C ALA A 58 -8.71 8.98 6.92
N ALA A 59 -8.11 8.46 8.01
CA ALA A 59 -8.79 7.58 8.96
C ALA A 59 -9.64 8.33 10.01
N GLY A 60 -9.70 9.66 9.99
CA GLY A 60 -10.41 10.45 10.97
C GLY A 60 -9.65 10.61 12.30
N ARG A 61 -8.33 10.43 12.27
CA ARG A 61 -7.40 10.60 13.40
C ARG A 61 -7.67 9.66 14.58
N PRO A 62 -7.84 8.35 14.36
CA PRO A 62 -7.94 7.38 15.43
C PRO A 62 -6.58 7.23 16.11
N LEU A 63 -6.54 7.06 17.42
CA LEU A 63 -5.29 7.00 18.20
C LEU A 63 -4.38 8.23 17.95
N ASP A 64 -3.09 8.14 18.32
CA ASP A 64 -2.12 9.19 18.06
C ASP A 64 -1.29 8.92 16.79
N LEU A 65 -0.65 9.97 16.25
CA LEU A 65 0.19 9.86 15.06
C LEU A 65 1.40 8.95 15.27
N ALA A 66 1.93 8.85 16.50
CA ALA A 66 3.05 7.97 16.83
C ALA A 66 2.66 6.50 16.71
N SER A 67 1.39 6.15 17.00
CA SER A 67 0.86 4.82 16.76
C SER A 67 0.71 4.49 15.29
N VAL A 68 0.48 5.49 14.43
CA VAL A 68 0.46 5.28 12.97
C VAL A 68 1.85 4.95 12.45
N CYS A 69 2.86 5.72 12.84
CA CYS A 69 4.24 5.47 12.39
C CYS A 69 5.21 5.61 13.57
N PRO A 70 5.48 4.52 14.29
CA PRO A 70 6.36 4.56 15.46
C PRO A 70 7.84 4.79 15.11
N GLN A 71 8.23 4.60 13.87
CA GLN A 71 9.61 4.73 13.43
C GLN A 71 9.69 5.61 12.19
N SER A 72 9.77 6.92 12.38
CA SER A 72 9.96 7.91 11.32
C SER A 72 11.38 8.46 11.35
N PHE A 73 11.99 8.60 10.15
CA PHE A 73 13.33 9.12 9.92
C PHE A 73 13.29 10.23 8.88
N ARG A 74 14.17 11.22 9.01
CA ARG A 74 14.17 12.42 8.14
C ARG A 74 14.81 12.19 6.79
N THR A 75 15.87 11.39 6.75
CA THR A 75 16.62 11.15 5.51
C THR A 75 15.83 10.26 4.56
N PRO A 76 15.61 10.65 3.28
CA PRO A 76 14.76 9.89 2.33
C PRO A 76 15.53 8.76 1.64
N ILE A 77 15.98 7.78 2.43
CA ILE A 77 16.65 6.55 1.98
C ILE A 77 16.00 5.34 2.66
N ALA A 78 16.49 4.12 2.42
CA ALA A 78 15.94 2.94 3.09
C ALA A 78 15.90 3.12 4.61
N PRO A 79 14.81 2.72 5.32
CA PRO A 79 14.58 3.09 6.72
C PRO A 79 15.74 2.74 7.67
N HIS A 80 16.39 1.58 7.51
CA HIS A 80 17.51 1.18 8.35
C HIS A 80 18.78 2.02 8.09
N HIS A 81 18.97 2.50 6.86
CA HIS A 81 20.05 3.44 6.55
C HIS A 81 19.75 4.82 7.12
N ALA A 82 18.50 5.30 6.96
CA ALA A 82 18.06 6.57 7.53
C ALA A 82 18.22 6.59 9.07
N ALA A 83 17.85 5.49 9.73
CA ALA A 83 18.07 5.33 11.17
C ALA A 83 19.54 5.48 11.55
N ARG A 84 20.45 4.82 10.79
CA ARG A 84 21.90 4.87 11.02
C ARG A 84 22.46 6.29 10.84
N GLU A 85 22.04 7.00 9.78
CA GLU A 85 22.43 8.39 9.55
C GLU A 85 22.02 9.32 10.71
N GLU A 86 20.95 8.99 11.41
CA GLU A 86 20.44 9.73 12.56
C GLU A 86 21.00 9.24 13.90
N GLY A 87 22.00 8.35 13.90
CA GLY A 87 22.56 7.75 15.12
C GLY A 87 21.56 6.85 15.86
N ARG A 88 20.51 6.38 15.19
CA ARG A 88 19.45 5.51 15.71
C ARG A 88 19.55 4.10 15.11
N ARG A 89 18.79 3.18 15.67
CA ARG A 89 18.58 1.85 15.10
C ARG A 89 17.11 1.64 14.84
N LEU A 90 16.80 1.01 13.70
CA LEU A 90 15.47 0.52 13.43
C LEU A 90 15.20 -0.72 14.30
N ASP A 91 14.06 -0.70 15.01
CA ASP A 91 13.61 -1.80 15.85
C ASP A 91 12.71 -2.73 15.03
N GLU A 92 13.22 -3.93 14.70
CA GLU A 92 12.47 -4.93 13.93
C GLU A 92 11.28 -5.52 14.71
N ALA A 93 11.37 -5.59 16.05
CA ALA A 93 10.26 -6.07 16.86
C ALA A 93 9.10 -5.09 16.84
N LEU A 94 9.40 -3.79 16.91
CA LEU A 94 8.40 -2.72 16.84
C LEU A 94 7.70 -2.65 15.48
N LEU A 95 8.37 -3.03 14.36
CA LEU A 95 7.70 -3.13 13.05
C LEU A 95 6.49 -4.05 13.09
N VAL A 96 6.54 -5.11 13.89
CA VAL A 96 5.46 -6.09 14.03
C VAL A 96 4.52 -5.72 15.16
N ALA A 97 5.04 -5.46 16.35
CA ALA A 97 4.24 -5.17 17.56
C ALA A 97 3.45 -3.86 17.48
N GLY A 98 3.92 -2.90 16.68
CA GLY A 98 3.20 -1.64 16.47
C GLY A 98 1.83 -1.78 15.80
N LEU A 99 1.51 -2.97 15.25
CA LEU A 99 0.17 -3.27 14.73
C LEU A 99 -0.84 -3.62 15.84
N ASP A 100 -0.38 -4.09 17.00
CA ASP A 100 -1.27 -4.65 18.03
C ASP A 100 -2.32 -3.67 18.58
N PRO A 101 -2.01 -2.38 18.82
CA PRO A 101 -3.03 -1.41 19.25
C PRO A 101 -4.21 -1.29 18.27
N TRP A 102 -3.95 -1.45 16.98
CA TRP A 102 -4.96 -1.35 15.94
C TRP A 102 -5.89 -2.54 15.88
N ARG A 103 -5.42 -3.74 16.25
CA ARG A 103 -6.23 -4.98 16.21
C ARG A 103 -7.47 -4.93 17.09
N ALA A 104 -7.41 -4.19 18.19
CA ALA A 104 -8.53 -4.03 19.14
C ALA A 104 -9.35 -2.76 18.88
N ALA A 105 -8.78 -1.76 18.19
CA ALA A 105 -9.35 -0.42 18.09
C ALA A 105 -10.22 -0.20 16.84
N CYS A 106 -10.10 -1.06 15.81
CA CYS A 106 -10.70 -0.81 14.50
C CYS A 106 -11.35 -2.07 13.90
N ASP A 107 -12.18 -1.85 12.88
CA ASP A 107 -12.92 -2.91 12.18
C ASP A 107 -12.10 -3.51 11.03
N VAL A 108 -11.17 -2.73 10.48
CA VAL A 108 -10.29 -3.11 9.38
C VAL A 108 -8.99 -2.31 9.46
N ILE A 109 -7.85 -2.90 9.06
CA ILE A 109 -6.53 -2.26 9.13
C ILE A 109 -5.96 -2.10 7.73
N VAL A 110 -5.45 -0.90 7.41
CA VAL A 110 -4.67 -0.65 6.20
C VAL A 110 -3.21 -0.37 6.61
N VAL A 111 -2.32 -1.25 6.20
CA VAL A 111 -0.87 -1.11 6.43
C VAL A 111 -0.23 -0.59 5.14
N GLU A 112 0.62 0.42 5.24
CA GLU A 112 1.44 0.89 4.12
C GLU A 112 2.90 0.53 4.32
N GLY A 113 3.46 -0.24 3.40
CA GLY A 113 4.90 -0.56 3.36
C GLY A 113 5.76 0.62 2.88
N ALA A 114 7.06 0.56 3.12
CA ALA A 114 8.04 1.54 2.65
C ALA A 114 8.72 1.06 1.36
N GLY A 115 8.53 1.77 0.25
CA GLY A 115 9.06 1.37 -1.07
C GLY A 115 8.27 0.24 -1.73
N GLY A 116 8.94 -0.60 -2.51
CA GLY A 116 8.34 -1.76 -3.19
C GLY A 116 8.24 -3.00 -2.29
N LEU A 117 7.60 -4.05 -2.80
CA LEU A 117 7.38 -5.30 -2.05
C LEU A 117 8.69 -5.96 -1.57
N PHE A 118 9.75 -5.82 -2.32
CA PHE A 118 11.08 -6.37 -1.97
C PHE A 118 12.06 -5.30 -1.50
N SER A 119 11.61 -4.08 -1.23
CA SER A 119 12.46 -3.05 -0.63
C SER A 119 12.83 -3.42 0.80
N PRO A 120 14.11 -3.19 1.20
CA PRO A 120 14.57 -3.50 2.55
C PRO A 120 14.00 -2.52 3.58
N LEU A 121 13.44 -3.06 4.64
CA LEU A 121 13.06 -2.33 5.85
C LEU A 121 14.22 -2.28 6.84
N SER A 122 14.89 -3.42 7.00
CA SER A 122 16.09 -3.57 7.84
C SER A 122 17.17 -4.34 7.08
N GLU A 123 18.25 -4.69 7.77
CA GLU A 123 19.30 -5.56 7.21
C GLU A 123 18.80 -6.99 6.92
N ARG A 124 17.71 -7.42 7.57
CA ARG A 124 17.17 -8.79 7.50
C ARG A 124 15.77 -8.90 6.97
N LEU A 125 14.99 -7.81 7.01
CA LEU A 125 13.58 -7.82 6.66
C LEU A 125 13.31 -6.95 5.43
N LEU A 126 12.56 -7.52 4.50
CA LEU A 126 11.94 -6.84 3.38
C LEU A 126 10.45 -6.58 3.69
N ASN A 127 9.79 -5.72 2.93
CA ASN A 127 8.34 -5.51 3.06
C ASN A 127 7.54 -6.81 2.88
N VAL A 128 7.97 -7.70 2.01
CA VAL A 128 7.32 -9.01 1.78
C VAL A 128 7.31 -9.86 3.06
N ASP A 129 8.37 -9.82 3.85
CA ASP A 129 8.46 -10.58 5.10
C ASP A 129 7.50 -10.03 6.15
N LEU A 130 7.31 -8.71 6.18
CA LEU A 130 6.35 -8.06 7.07
C LEU A 130 4.90 -8.35 6.63
N ALA A 131 4.60 -8.29 5.33
CA ALA A 131 3.30 -8.65 4.78
C ALA A 131 2.91 -10.10 5.12
N LEU A 132 3.87 -11.04 5.03
CA LEU A 132 3.67 -12.44 5.43
C LEU A 132 3.38 -12.57 6.93
N ARG A 133 4.09 -11.83 7.78
CA ARG A 133 3.87 -11.86 9.25
C ARG A 133 2.50 -11.33 9.65
N PHE A 134 2.00 -10.29 8.97
CA PHE A 134 0.67 -9.76 9.22
C PHE A 134 -0.43 -10.66 8.65
N GLY A 135 -0.12 -11.45 7.61
CA GLY A 135 -1.09 -12.32 6.94
C GLY A 135 -2.19 -11.56 6.21
N PHE A 136 -1.95 -10.29 5.88
CA PHE A 136 -2.89 -9.47 5.13
C PHE A 136 -2.71 -9.63 3.62
N PRO A 137 -3.81 -9.70 2.84
CA PRO A 137 -3.76 -9.62 1.39
C PRO A 137 -3.06 -8.32 0.94
N VAL A 138 -2.27 -8.41 -0.14
CA VAL A 138 -1.51 -7.27 -0.65
C VAL A 138 -2.26 -6.52 -1.74
N VAL A 139 -2.25 -5.20 -1.67
CA VAL A 139 -2.63 -4.29 -2.75
C VAL A 139 -1.33 -3.80 -3.39
N ILE A 140 -1.14 -4.10 -4.67
CA ILE A 140 0.05 -3.71 -5.43
C ILE A 140 -0.23 -2.41 -6.17
N VAL A 141 0.58 -1.39 -5.92
CA VAL A 141 0.45 -0.06 -6.51
C VAL A 141 1.60 0.21 -7.48
N ASP A 142 1.30 0.70 -8.68
CA ASP A 142 2.29 1.21 -9.64
C ASP A 142 1.95 2.63 -10.07
N GLY A 143 2.97 3.44 -10.33
CA GLY A 143 2.84 4.87 -10.68
C GLY A 143 2.31 5.17 -12.08
N GLY A 144 1.90 4.16 -12.86
CA GLY A 144 1.27 4.33 -14.16
C GLY A 144 2.19 4.87 -15.26
N ARG A 145 3.50 4.76 -15.10
CA ARG A 145 4.48 5.18 -16.11
C ARG A 145 4.77 4.05 -17.10
N LEU A 146 5.38 4.38 -18.24
CA LEU A 146 5.81 3.39 -19.21
C LEU A 146 6.58 2.24 -18.53
N GLY A 147 6.25 0.99 -18.89
CA GLY A 147 6.76 -0.21 -18.26
C GLY A 147 5.96 -0.69 -17.04
N CYS A 148 4.87 -0.02 -16.65
CA CYS A 148 4.02 -0.41 -15.51
C CYS A 148 3.52 -1.86 -15.59
N VAL A 149 3.13 -2.31 -16.78
CA VAL A 149 2.66 -3.70 -17.00
C VAL A 149 3.72 -4.71 -16.56
N GLY A 150 4.96 -4.55 -17.04
CA GLY A 150 6.06 -5.45 -16.69
C GLY A 150 6.37 -5.45 -15.19
N ARG A 151 6.45 -4.26 -14.58
CA ARG A 151 6.69 -4.13 -13.13
C ARG A 151 5.59 -4.79 -12.30
N VAL A 152 4.32 -4.55 -12.64
CA VAL A 152 3.18 -5.14 -11.94
C VAL A 152 3.18 -6.65 -12.07
N LEU A 153 3.32 -7.20 -13.29
CA LEU A 153 3.35 -8.65 -13.51
C LEU A 153 4.48 -9.32 -12.74
N ALA A 154 5.68 -8.74 -12.74
CA ALA A 154 6.81 -9.24 -11.96
C ALA A 154 6.50 -9.23 -10.46
N THR A 155 5.93 -8.14 -9.93
CA THR A 155 5.59 -8.01 -8.51
C THR A 155 4.48 -8.99 -8.10
N VAL A 156 3.42 -9.13 -8.90
CA VAL A 156 2.33 -10.11 -8.65
C VAL A 156 2.88 -11.53 -8.65
N THR A 157 3.70 -11.88 -9.65
CA THR A 157 4.32 -13.21 -9.75
C THR A 157 5.18 -13.50 -8.51
N ALA A 158 6.01 -12.55 -8.12
CA ALA A 158 6.87 -12.69 -6.95
C ALA A 158 6.09 -12.76 -5.64
N ALA A 159 5.02 -11.95 -5.48
CA ALA A 159 4.13 -12.01 -4.32
C ALA A 159 3.49 -13.40 -4.19
N ARG A 160 2.95 -13.94 -5.27
CA ARG A 160 2.34 -15.28 -5.31
C ARG A 160 3.35 -16.38 -5.02
N ALA A 161 4.55 -16.32 -5.59
CA ALA A 161 5.63 -17.25 -5.32
C ALA A 161 6.04 -17.27 -3.83
N ARG A 162 5.92 -16.12 -3.13
CA ARG A 162 6.13 -16.02 -1.68
C ARG A 162 4.91 -16.47 -0.86
N GLY A 163 3.81 -16.85 -1.47
CA GLY A 163 2.58 -17.29 -0.80
C GLY A 163 1.69 -16.16 -0.31
N LEU A 164 1.89 -14.93 -0.78
CA LEU A 164 0.98 -13.81 -0.48
C LEU A 164 -0.30 -13.91 -1.32
N VAL A 165 -1.42 -13.56 -0.70
CA VAL A 165 -2.68 -13.31 -1.40
C VAL A 165 -2.61 -11.91 -2.00
N THR A 166 -2.77 -11.79 -3.31
CA THR A 166 -2.93 -10.48 -3.95
C THR A 166 -4.40 -10.11 -3.94
N ALA A 167 -4.74 -8.98 -3.31
CA ALA A 167 -6.11 -8.46 -3.21
C ALA A 167 -6.52 -7.71 -4.47
N ALA A 168 -5.69 -6.77 -4.91
CA ALA A 168 -5.94 -5.92 -6.06
C ALA A 168 -4.63 -5.34 -6.61
N VAL A 169 -4.70 -4.82 -7.82
CA VAL A 169 -3.69 -3.93 -8.42
C VAL A 169 -4.30 -2.56 -8.62
N VAL A 170 -3.58 -1.50 -8.25
CA VAL A 170 -3.99 -0.11 -8.49
C VAL A 170 -2.89 0.60 -9.28
N ILE A 171 -3.23 1.06 -10.47
CA ILE A 171 -2.38 1.98 -11.22
C ILE A 171 -2.73 3.40 -10.76
N SER A 172 -1.80 4.03 -10.05
CA SER A 172 -1.94 5.40 -9.55
C SER A 172 -1.24 6.34 -10.52
N GLN A 173 -1.99 7.14 -11.25
CA GLN A 173 -1.39 8.12 -12.16
C GLN A 173 -0.69 9.21 -11.33
N VAL A 174 0.60 9.03 -11.06
CA VAL A 174 1.39 9.96 -10.23
C VAL A 174 1.85 11.21 -10.98
N THR A 175 1.81 11.18 -12.32
CA THR A 175 2.19 12.30 -13.17
C THR A 175 0.96 12.98 -13.71
N ALA A 176 0.91 14.32 -13.59
CA ALA A 176 -0.16 15.12 -14.20
C ALA A 176 -0.07 15.08 -15.72
N ASP A 177 -1.22 15.20 -16.38
CA ASP A 177 -1.26 15.43 -17.82
C ASP A 177 -0.91 16.91 -18.12
N ASP A 178 -0.21 17.15 -19.21
CA ASP A 178 -0.13 18.47 -19.84
C ASP A 178 -1.37 18.63 -20.74
N ALA A 179 -2.14 19.69 -20.53
CA ALA A 179 -3.35 19.98 -21.33
C ALA A 179 -3.05 20.07 -22.84
N ARG A 180 -1.81 20.40 -23.22
CA ARG A 180 -1.34 20.49 -24.63
C ARG A 180 -1.08 19.13 -25.27
N THR A 181 -0.96 18.08 -24.47
CA THR A 181 -0.63 16.71 -24.93
C THR A 181 -1.77 15.74 -24.67
N ALA A 182 -2.98 16.24 -24.48
CA ALA A 182 -4.14 15.43 -24.10
C ALA A 182 -4.41 14.25 -25.06
N ASP A 183 -4.15 14.42 -26.35
CA ASP A 183 -4.37 13.42 -27.40
C ASP A 183 -3.10 12.63 -27.74
N ASP A 184 -1.97 12.95 -27.10
CA ASP A 184 -0.70 12.27 -27.32
C ASP A 184 -0.76 10.83 -26.75
N PRO A 185 -0.45 9.78 -27.54
CA PRO A 185 -0.40 8.42 -27.05
C PRO A 185 0.63 8.19 -25.91
N THR A 186 1.58 9.13 -25.73
CA THR A 186 2.54 9.11 -24.62
C THR A 186 2.09 9.92 -23.40
N ALA A 187 0.89 10.51 -23.42
CA ALA A 187 0.34 11.22 -22.28
C ALA A 187 0.23 10.30 -21.06
N PRO A 188 0.60 10.77 -19.85
CA PRO A 188 0.59 9.95 -18.63
C PRO A 188 -0.73 9.22 -18.39
N ARG A 189 -1.87 9.89 -18.57
CA ARG A 189 -3.19 9.28 -18.42
C ARG A 189 -3.43 8.13 -19.41
N ARG A 190 -2.93 8.27 -20.66
CA ARG A 190 -3.09 7.28 -21.71
C ARG A 190 -2.25 6.05 -21.40
N ILE A 191 -0.99 6.24 -21.03
CA ILE A 191 -0.09 5.16 -20.61
C ILE A 191 -0.70 4.40 -19.42
N ALA A 192 -1.23 5.11 -18.43
CA ALA A 192 -1.84 4.49 -17.26
C ALA A 192 -3.11 3.70 -17.63
N ALA A 193 -3.99 4.26 -18.46
CA ALA A 193 -5.23 3.61 -18.90
C ALA A 193 -4.94 2.35 -19.76
N ASP A 194 -4.06 2.46 -20.76
CA ASP A 194 -3.66 1.33 -21.61
C ASP A 194 -2.99 0.24 -20.77
N GLY A 195 -2.19 0.64 -19.74
CA GLY A 195 -1.60 -0.28 -18.77
C GLY A 195 -2.64 -1.04 -17.96
N VAL A 196 -3.69 -0.37 -17.50
CA VAL A 196 -4.82 -1.01 -16.78
C VAL A 196 -5.52 -2.03 -17.67
N ASP A 197 -5.84 -1.67 -18.92
CA ASP A 197 -6.54 -2.56 -19.84
C ASP A 197 -5.69 -3.79 -20.19
N GLU A 198 -4.38 -3.63 -20.36
CA GLU A 198 -3.46 -4.74 -20.57
C GLU A 198 -3.37 -5.64 -19.33
N LEU A 199 -3.29 -5.06 -18.14
CA LEU A 199 -3.24 -5.82 -16.89
C LEU A 199 -4.54 -6.58 -16.61
N ARG A 200 -5.71 -6.02 -16.92
CA ARG A 200 -7.00 -6.70 -16.80
C ARG A 200 -7.08 -7.95 -17.65
N ARG A 201 -6.52 -7.92 -18.87
CA ARG A 201 -6.46 -9.11 -19.75
C ARG A 201 -5.54 -10.19 -19.19
N ARG A 202 -4.42 -9.81 -18.56
CA ARG A 202 -3.40 -10.75 -18.07
C ARG A 202 -3.65 -11.27 -16.66
N LEU A 203 -4.35 -10.49 -15.84
CA LEU A 203 -4.66 -10.77 -14.45
C LEU A 203 -6.19 -10.88 -14.27
N ALA A 204 -6.84 -11.73 -15.07
CA ALA A 204 -8.30 -11.85 -15.08
C ALA A 204 -8.89 -12.29 -13.72
N ASP A 205 -8.07 -12.84 -12.83
CA ASP A 205 -8.44 -13.28 -11.49
C ASP A 205 -8.29 -12.18 -10.42
N LEU A 206 -7.76 -10.99 -10.80
CA LEU A 206 -7.54 -9.87 -9.90
C LEU A 206 -8.28 -8.61 -10.34
N PRO A 207 -8.86 -7.85 -9.40
CA PRO A 207 -9.31 -6.50 -9.68
C PRO A 207 -8.10 -5.61 -10.05
N VAL A 208 -8.21 -4.91 -11.19
CA VAL A 208 -7.24 -3.90 -11.62
C VAL A 208 -7.96 -2.56 -11.76
N ALA A 209 -7.54 -1.56 -11.00
CA ALA A 209 -8.15 -0.24 -10.94
C ALA A 209 -7.18 0.85 -11.37
N LEU A 210 -7.74 1.94 -11.93
CA LEU A 210 -7.02 3.19 -12.19
C LEU A 210 -7.39 4.21 -11.11
N LEU A 211 -6.39 4.85 -10.52
CA LEU A 211 -6.54 6.05 -9.72
C LEU A 211 -5.95 7.22 -10.51
N PRO A 212 -6.77 8.09 -11.11
CA PRO A 212 -6.30 9.24 -11.87
C PRO A 212 -5.52 10.23 -11.00
N HIS A 213 -4.68 11.04 -11.60
CA HIS A 213 -3.97 12.11 -10.89
C HIS A 213 -4.97 13.07 -10.23
N ARG A 214 -4.83 13.29 -8.91
CA ARG A 214 -5.77 14.09 -8.08
C ARG A 214 -7.23 13.61 -8.12
N GLY A 215 -7.47 12.37 -8.53
CA GLY A 215 -8.81 11.78 -8.68
C GLY A 215 -9.16 10.77 -7.60
N ALA A 216 -8.86 11.05 -6.33
CA ALA A 216 -9.11 10.12 -5.21
C ALA A 216 -10.59 9.64 -5.14
N GLU A 217 -11.52 10.46 -5.58
CA GLU A 217 -12.96 10.14 -5.60
C GLU A 217 -13.35 9.15 -6.71
N THR A 218 -12.49 8.93 -7.70
CA THR A 218 -12.78 8.14 -8.89
C THR A 218 -12.22 6.72 -8.86
N LEU A 219 -11.57 6.30 -7.76
CA LEU A 219 -11.16 4.90 -7.62
C LEU A 219 -12.43 4.03 -7.73
N PRO A 220 -12.46 3.04 -8.66
CA PRO A 220 -13.62 2.19 -8.83
C PRO A 220 -14.09 1.59 -7.50
N ALA A 221 -15.41 1.42 -7.36
CA ALA A 221 -15.99 0.79 -6.19
C ALA A 221 -15.57 -0.68 -6.15
N LEU A 222 -14.56 -0.99 -5.35
CA LEU A 222 -14.17 -2.35 -4.97
C LEU A 222 -14.65 -2.58 -3.54
N ASP A 223 -15.11 -3.77 -3.25
CA ASP A 223 -15.42 -4.17 -1.88
C ASP A 223 -14.11 -4.40 -1.11
N TRP A 224 -13.57 -3.31 -0.56
CA TRP A 224 -12.30 -3.32 0.16
C TRP A 224 -12.36 -4.16 1.43
N MET A 225 -13.53 -4.26 2.07
CA MET A 225 -13.72 -5.10 3.24
C MET A 225 -13.67 -6.58 2.89
N ALA A 226 -14.34 -7.00 1.81
CA ALA A 226 -14.24 -8.37 1.31
C ALA A 226 -12.81 -8.71 0.86
N LEU A 227 -12.11 -7.76 0.22
CA LEU A 227 -10.70 -7.94 -0.17
C LEU A 227 -9.78 -8.08 1.04
N ALA A 228 -9.99 -7.31 2.11
CA ALA A 228 -9.23 -7.38 3.36
C ALA A 228 -9.44 -8.70 4.11
N SER A 229 -10.57 -9.34 3.90
CA SER A 229 -10.96 -10.59 4.57
C SER A 229 -10.47 -11.85 3.85
N ARG A 230 -9.85 -11.72 2.67
CA ARG A 230 -9.29 -12.87 1.93
C ARG A 230 -8.20 -13.56 2.75
N ARG A 231 -8.16 -14.88 2.68
CA ARG A 231 -7.12 -15.70 3.33
C ARG A 231 -6.40 -16.54 2.29
N PRO A 232 -5.14 -16.91 2.53
CA PRO A 232 -4.47 -17.88 1.70
C PRO A 232 -5.29 -19.18 1.68
N SER A 233 -5.45 -19.77 0.50
CA SER A 233 -5.96 -21.14 0.42
C SER A 233 -5.01 -22.05 1.21
N PRO A 234 -5.51 -23.03 1.96
CA PRO A 234 -4.64 -24.01 2.59
C PRO A 234 -3.75 -24.63 1.48
N ARG A 235 -2.46 -24.72 1.74
CA ARG A 235 -1.54 -25.41 0.81
C ARG A 235 -1.94 -26.88 0.79
N PRO A 236 -2.00 -27.49 -0.42
CA PRO A 236 -2.27 -28.91 -0.55
C PRO A 236 -1.21 -29.76 0.16
#